data_c10b91c3e4cbd36ed42d121937e43d8c
#
_entry.id   c10b91c3e4cbd36ed42d121937e43d8c
#
_cell.length_a   1.000
_cell.length_b   1.000
_cell.length_c   1.000
_cell.angle_alpha   90.00
_cell.angle_beta   90.00
_cell.angle_gamma   90.00
#
_symmetry.space_group_name_H-M   'P 1'
#
loop_
_entity.id
_entity.type
_entity.pdbx_description
1 polymer ?
#
loop_
_entity_poly.entity_id
_entity_poly.type
_entity_poly.pdbx_seq_one_letter_code
_entity_poly.pdbx_strand_id
1 'polypeptide(L)'
;NRPAADFTSTSQQTVHPALHGHSQEFEKRVYPLAKGVYIAVGYGLANSIMIEGDDGIVIVDVMESLENAQAVMKEFRKITSKPVKALIYTHNHADHILGGRGFVPEGEVDIYAHESTNYYIDRIINQIRPIISSRSMRMFGNLLPKGEDGLVNLGVGPQLDAGQGGGTPTLLRPNKTYSDTLDLDIAGIKIRLIHAPGETNDQTMVWLPEQKVLMPGDTVYKAFPNLYTIRGTLYRDVMDWVRSLDKMRALNPQFIAPGHTRPIVGQQKIQDVLTHYRDAIQYVHDQTLYGMNKGLTPDQLVESVTLPT
;
A
#
# COMPACT_ATOMS: atom_id res chain seq x y z
N ASN A 1 -12.24 14.08 38.41
CA ASN A 1 -11.29 15.16 38.08
C ASN A 1 -9.90 14.57 38.04
N ARG A 2 -9.47 14.14 36.83
CA ARG A 2 -8.04 13.97 36.54
C ARG A 2 -7.47 15.37 36.28
N PRO A 3 -6.33 15.76 36.88
CA PRO A 3 -5.67 17.01 36.49
C PRO A 3 -5.27 16.93 35.03
N ALA A 4 -5.49 18.01 34.28
CA ALA A 4 -4.98 18.15 32.93
C ALA A 4 -3.45 17.98 32.98
N ALA A 5 -2.90 17.12 32.15
CA ALA A 5 -1.46 16.96 32.01
C ALA A 5 -0.88 18.31 31.54
N ASP A 6 0.05 18.84 32.34
CA ASP A 6 0.77 20.07 31.99
C ASP A 6 1.79 19.75 30.89
N PHE A 7 1.49 20.13 29.65
CA PHE A 7 2.35 19.93 28.49
C PHE A 7 3.38 21.06 28.30
N THR A 8 3.73 21.79 29.34
CA THR A 8 4.73 22.87 29.28
C THR A 8 6.17 22.40 29.49
N SER A 9 6.53 21.15 29.22
CA SER A 9 7.94 20.79 29.15
C SER A 9 8.45 21.03 27.73
N THR A 10 9.20 22.09 27.54
CA THR A 10 10.02 22.40 26.35
C THR A 10 11.23 21.47 26.23
N SER A 11 11.05 20.15 26.28
CA SER A 11 12.05 19.24 25.75
C SER A 11 11.79 19.12 24.25
N GLN A 12 12.73 19.59 23.43
CA GLN A 12 12.76 19.27 22.01
C GLN A 12 12.52 17.76 21.86
N GLN A 13 11.32 17.37 21.45
CA GLN A 13 11.03 15.99 21.09
C GLN A 13 11.71 15.75 19.74
N THR A 14 12.94 15.30 19.79
CA THR A 14 13.65 14.83 18.61
C THR A 14 12.98 13.56 18.10
N VAL A 15 12.66 13.56 16.81
CA VAL A 15 12.17 12.37 16.10
C VAL A 15 13.15 11.22 16.28
N HIS A 16 12.65 10.00 16.49
CA HIS A 16 13.49 8.83 16.68
C HIS A 16 14.43 8.64 15.46
N PRO A 17 15.76 8.46 15.64
CA PRO A 17 16.73 8.39 14.54
C PRO A 17 16.41 7.32 13.48
N ALA A 18 15.85 6.17 13.88
CA ALA A 18 15.46 5.12 12.94
C ALA A 18 14.31 5.57 12.02
N LEU A 19 13.33 6.33 12.53
CA LEU A 19 12.25 6.88 11.70
C LEU A 19 12.80 7.94 10.73
N HIS A 20 13.70 8.79 11.19
CA HIS A 20 14.36 9.77 10.34
C HIS A 20 15.16 9.09 9.22
N GLY A 21 16.00 8.08 9.56
CA GLY A 21 16.75 7.31 8.58
C GLY A 21 15.87 6.58 7.56
N HIS A 22 14.68 6.15 7.99
CA HIS A 22 13.70 5.47 7.12
C HIS A 22 13.14 6.38 6.01
N SER A 23 13.24 7.72 6.15
CA SER A 23 12.86 8.67 5.10
C SER A 23 13.56 8.43 3.77
N GLN A 24 14.73 7.79 3.77
CA GLN A 24 15.44 7.38 2.54
C GLN A 24 14.64 6.41 1.67
N GLU A 25 13.70 5.63 2.26
CA GLU A 25 12.82 4.74 1.50
C GLU A 25 11.78 5.49 0.67
N PHE A 26 11.61 6.80 0.92
CA PHE A 26 10.60 7.66 0.27
C PHE A 26 11.25 8.77 -0.58
N GLU A 27 12.50 8.60 -0.98
CA GLU A 27 13.15 9.53 -1.90
C GLU A 27 12.34 9.62 -3.21
N LYS A 28 11.94 10.84 -3.55
CA LYS A 28 11.09 11.12 -4.72
C LYS A 28 11.82 10.79 -6.02
N ARG A 29 11.48 9.63 -6.61
CA ARG A 29 12.17 9.13 -7.80
C ARG A 29 11.32 8.09 -8.55
N VAL A 30 11.53 7.99 -9.88
CA VAL A 30 11.08 6.88 -10.70
C VAL A 30 12.24 5.89 -10.86
N TYR A 31 12.02 4.64 -10.45
CA TYR A 31 12.99 3.55 -10.56
C TYR A 31 12.63 2.66 -11.76
N PRO A 32 13.53 2.46 -12.74
CA PRO A 32 13.39 1.37 -13.69
C PRO A 32 13.63 0.05 -12.95
N LEU A 33 12.70 -0.90 -13.06
CA LEU A 33 12.75 -2.15 -12.29
C LEU A 33 13.07 -3.35 -13.18
N ALA A 34 12.37 -3.47 -14.29
CA ALA A 34 12.58 -4.48 -15.32
C ALA A 34 12.28 -3.86 -16.70
N LYS A 35 12.46 -4.62 -17.78
CA LYS A 35 12.13 -4.13 -19.12
C LYS A 35 10.66 -3.68 -19.17
N GLY A 36 10.42 -2.41 -19.46
CA GLY A 36 9.10 -1.80 -19.55
C GLY A 36 8.39 -1.61 -18.22
N VAL A 37 9.04 -1.81 -17.06
CA VAL A 37 8.41 -1.65 -15.73
C VAL A 37 9.12 -0.58 -14.92
N TYR A 38 8.35 0.40 -14.47
CA TYR A 38 8.83 1.59 -13.74
C TYR A 38 7.95 1.84 -12.52
N ILE A 39 8.56 2.15 -11.38
CA ILE A 39 7.86 2.48 -10.14
C ILE A 39 8.20 3.90 -9.69
N ALA A 40 7.17 4.72 -9.46
CA ALA A 40 7.28 6.07 -8.90
C ALA A 40 7.15 5.99 -7.37
N VAL A 41 8.18 6.39 -6.66
CA VAL A 41 8.26 6.37 -5.18
C VAL A 41 8.35 7.79 -4.66
N GLY A 42 7.70 8.08 -3.52
CA GLY A 42 7.84 9.35 -2.80
C GLY A 42 7.05 10.53 -3.37
N TYR A 43 6.12 10.28 -4.29
CA TYR A 43 5.24 11.32 -4.85
C TYR A 43 3.96 11.53 -4.03
N GLY A 44 3.64 10.60 -3.16
CA GLY A 44 2.51 10.57 -2.23
C GLY A 44 2.71 9.46 -1.24
N LEU A 45 1.65 9.05 -0.53
CA LEU A 45 1.73 7.99 0.46
C LEU A 45 2.06 6.65 -0.19
N ALA A 46 1.31 6.26 -1.22
CA ALA A 46 1.55 5.04 -1.99
C ALA A 46 2.45 5.30 -3.21
N ASN A 47 2.91 4.21 -3.80
CA ASN A 47 3.61 4.18 -5.07
C ASN A 47 2.63 4.01 -6.23
N SER A 48 3.06 4.36 -7.45
CA SER A 48 2.36 4.02 -8.68
C SER A 48 3.32 3.34 -9.65
N ILE A 49 2.85 2.31 -10.35
CA ILE A 49 3.68 1.53 -11.25
C ILE A 49 3.18 1.68 -12.68
N MET A 50 4.10 1.97 -13.61
CA MET A 50 3.84 1.96 -15.05
C MET A 50 4.42 0.69 -15.67
N ILE A 51 3.61 0.02 -16.48
CA ILE A 51 4.01 -1.10 -17.31
C ILE A 51 3.85 -0.65 -18.77
N GLU A 52 4.95 -0.58 -19.50
CA GLU A 52 4.97 -0.16 -20.91
C GLU A 52 4.92 -1.36 -21.83
N GLY A 53 3.89 -1.40 -22.66
CA GLY A 53 3.69 -2.40 -23.72
C GLY A 53 3.99 -1.85 -25.12
N ASP A 54 3.54 -2.57 -26.15
CA ASP A 54 3.85 -2.25 -27.55
C ASP A 54 3.20 -0.93 -27.99
N ASP A 55 1.90 -0.74 -27.72
CA ASP A 55 1.10 0.41 -28.19
C ASP A 55 0.42 1.19 -27.06
N GLY A 56 0.75 0.91 -25.80
CA GLY A 56 0.14 1.55 -24.63
C GLY A 56 0.86 1.26 -23.33
N ILE A 57 0.35 1.87 -22.27
CA ILE A 57 0.81 1.65 -20.89
C ILE A 57 -0.34 1.17 -20.02
N VAL A 58 -0.02 0.37 -19.01
CA VAL A 58 -0.90 0.01 -17.90
C VAL A 58 -0.37 0.65 -16.63
N ILE A 59 -1.26 1.24 -15.84
CA ILE A 59 -0.91 1.84 -14.55
C ILE A 59 -1.48 0.96 -13.43
N VAL A 60 -0.64 0.60 -12.47
CA VAL A 60 -1.05 -0.09 -11.24
C VAL A 60 -0.98 0.91 -10.10
N ASP A 61 -2.12 1.13 -9.45
CA ASP A 61 -2.42 2.14 -8.45
C ASP A 61 -2.18 3.60 -8.92
N VAL A 62 -3.06 4.48 -8.50
CA VAL A 62 -3.18 5.83 -9.09
C VAL A 62 -3.01 6.97 -8.08
N MET A 63 -2.35 6.73 -6.96
CA MET A 63 -2.11 7.73 -5.92
C MET A 63 -3.37 8.16 -5.16
N GLU A 64 -3.20 9.04 -4.17
CA GLU A 64 -4.27 9.56 -3.31
C GLU A 64 -4.96 10.84 -3.82
N SER A 65 -4.38 11.52 -4.83
CA SER A 65 -4.90 12.79 -5.33
C SER A 65 -4.57 13.03 -6.80
N LEU A 66 -5.34 13.92 -7.41
CA LEU A 66 -5.11 14.41 -8.78
C LEU A 66 -3.70 14.97 -8.94
N GLU A 67 -3.26 15.79 -7.99
CA GLU A 67 -1.99 16.50 -8.02
C GLU A 67 -0.79 15.53 -7.98
N ASN A 68 -0.86 14.53 -7.08
CA ASN A 68 0.19 13.52 -6.97
C ASN A 68 0.23 12.63 -8.21
N ALA A 69 -0.94 12.22 -8.72
CA ALA A 69 -1.07 11.43 -9.94
C ALA A 69 -0.52 12.18 -11.18
N GLN A 70 -0.83 13.49 -11.32
CA GLN A 70 -0.28 14.33 -12.38
C GLN A 70 1.24 14.48 -12.28
N ALA A 71 1.77 14.61 -11.05
CA ALA A 71 3.21 14.69 -10.83
C ALA A 71 3.91 13.38 -11.26
N VAL A 72 3.33 12.23 -10.94
CA VAL A 72 3.83 10.92 -11.38
C VAL A 72 3.71 10.78 -12.90
N MET A 73 2.55 11.11 -13.48
CA MET A 73 2.34 11.00 -14.93
C MET A 73 3.29 11.88 -15.72
N LYS A 74 3.64 13.07 -15.20
CA LYS A 74 4.65 13.94 -15.81
C LYS A 74 6.02 13.26 -15.90
N GLU A 75 6.42 12.48 -14.90
CA GLU A 75 7.65 11.70 -14.95
C GLU A 75 7.56 10.53 -15.92
N PHE A 76 6.45 9.79 -15.90
CA PHE A 76 6.21 8.68 -16.84
C PHE A 76 6.19 9.17 -18.31
N ARG A 77 5.71 10.38 -18.57
CA ARG A 77 5.73 11.01 -19.90
C ARG A 77 7.13 11.37 -20.41
N LYS A 78 8.14 11.44 -19.55
CA LYS A 78 9.55 11.55 -19.99
C LYS A 78 10.08 10.22 -20.55
N ILE A 79 9.44 9.10 -20.24
CA ILE A 79 9.82 7.75 -20.66
C ILE A 79 9.07 7.39 -21.94
N THR A 80 7.75 7.61 -21.97
CA THR A 80 6.90 7.22 -23.10
C THR A 80 5.73 8.16 -23.33
N SER A 81 5.36 8.36 -24.60
CA SER A 81 4.14 9.10 -24.99
C SER A 81 2.93 8.19 -25.26
N LYS A 82 3.08 6.86 -25.10
CA LYS A 82 2.01 5.89 -25.37
C LYS A 82 0.76 6.16 -24.51
N PRO A 83 -0.46 5.91 -25.02
CA PRO A 83 -1.68 6.13 -24.27
C PRO A 83 -1.84 5.15 -23.11
N VAL A 84 -2.55 5.58 -22.05
CA VAL A 84 -3.01 4.67 -20.98
C VAL A 84 -4.10 3.77 -21.56
N LYS A 85 -3.90 2.46 -21.49
CA LYS A 85 -4.87 1.45 -21.96
C LYS A 85 -5.73 0.91 -20.82
N ALA A 86 -5.14 0.80 -19.63
CA ALA A 86 -5.86 0.29 -18.47
C ALA A 86 -5.27 0.83 -17.15
N LEU A 87 -6.12 0.83 -16.12
CA LEU A 87 -5.71 0.96 -14.73
C LEU A 87 -5.96 -0.37 -14.01
N ILE A 88 -5.14 -0.68 -13.03
CA ILE A 88 -5.33 -1.81 -12.13
C ILE A 88 -5.24 -1.29 -10.70
N TYR A 89 -6.24 -1.54 -9.88
CA TYR A 89 -6.20 -1.22 -8.46
C TYR A 89 -5.85 -2.46 -7.66
N THR A 90 -4.85 -2.34 -6.81
CA THR A 90 -4.47 -3.43 -5.91
C THR A 90 -5.51 -3.62 -4.83
N HIS A 91 -6.10 -2.55 -4.29
CA HIS A 91 -7.15 -2.59 -3.27
C HIS A 91 -7.85 -1.23 -3.09
N ASN A 92 -8.83 -1.19 -2.19
CA ASN A 92 -9.75 -0.07 -2.00
C ASN A 92 -9.22 1.13 -1.20
N HIS A 93 -7.98 1.13 -0.70
CA HIS A 93 -7.47 2.25 0.10
C HIS A 93 -7.28 3.52 -0.73
N ALA A 94 -7.50 4.66 -0.08
CA ALA A 94 -7.56 5.97 -0.71
C ALA A 94 -6.29 6.36 -1.47
N ASP A 95 -5.15 5.98 -0.93
CA ASP A 95 -3.83 6.28 -1.49
C ASP A 95 -3.48 5.47 -2.76
N HIS A 96 -4.31 4.50 -3.12
CA HIS A 96 -4.16 3.69 -4.33
C HIS A 96 -5.16 4.03 -5.43
N ILE A 97 -6.30 4.68 -5.10
CA ILE A 97 -7.43 4.79 -6.03
C ILE A 97 -7.94 6.22 -6.29
N LEU A 98 -7.53 7.23 -5.51
CA LEU A 98 -8.16 8.55 -5.60
C LEU A 98 -7.54 9.51 -6.62
N GLY A 99 -6.46 9.16 -7.30
CA GLY A 99 -5.81 10.02 -8.31
C GLY A 99 -6.15 9.69 -9.77
N GLY A 100 -7.16 8.87 -10.03
CA GLY A 100 -7.42 8.28 -11.36
C GLY A 100 -7.42 9.26 -12.53
N ARG A 101 -8.01 10.46 -12.37
CA ARG A 101 -8.04 11.50 -13.42
C ARG A 101 -6.67 12.14 -13.71
N GLY A 102 -5.69 11.96 -12.85
CA GLY A 102 -4.31 12.38 -13.14
C GLY A 102 -3.64 11.52 -14.21
N PHE A 103 -4.04 10.26 -14.34
CA PHE A 103 -3.57 9.34 -15.38
C PHE A 103 -4.49 9.30 -16.60
N VAL A 104 -5.81 9.45 -16.39
CA VAL A 104 -6.84 9.43 -17.42
C VAL A 104 -7.69 10.70 -17.29
N PRO A 105 -7.21 11.87 -17.81
CA PRO A 105 -7.89 13.15 -17.64
C PRO A 105 -9.29 13.17 -18.24
N GLU A 106 -9.46 12.54 -19.39
CA GLU A 106 -10.71 12.48 -20.14
C GLU A 106 -11.00 11.07 -20.64
N GLY A 107 -12.27 10.82 -20.95
CA GLY A 107 -12.71 9.52 -21.47
C GLY A 107 -12.76 8.42 -20.42
N GLU A 108 -12.76 7.20 -20.91
CA GLU A 108 -12.84 5.97 -20.12
C GLU A 108 -11.75 4.98 -20.56
N VAL A 109 -11.31 4.19 -19.61
CA VAL A 109 -10.41 3.04 -19.83
C VAL A 109 -10.91 1.85 -19.02
N ASP A 110 -10.44 0.66 -19.32
CA ASP A 110 -10.69 -0.50 -18.48
C ASP A 110 -9.96 -0.34 -17.14
N ILE A 111 -10.69 -0.52 -16.04
CA ILE A 111 -10.18 -0.41 -14.67
C ILE A 111 -10.44 -1.73 -13.97
N TYR A 112 -9.38 -2.47 -13.76
CA TYR A 112 -9.43 -3.81 -13.18
C TYR A 112 -9.26 -3.76 -11.66
N ALA A 113 -10.08 -4.52 -10.93
CA ALA A 113 -9.94 -4.75 -9.50
C ALA A 113 -10.66 -6.03 -9.08
N HIS A 114 -10.47 -6.48 -7.84
CA HIS A 114 -11.25 -7.56 -7.26
C HIS A 114 -12.74 -7.17 -7.18
N GLU A 115 -13.65 -8.14 -7.33
CA GLU A 115 -15.10 -7.89 -7.39
C GLU A 115 -15.66 -7.18 -6.14
N SER A 116 -15.03 -7.37 -4.97
CA SER A 116 -15.46 -6.73 -3.73
C SER A 116 -14.95 -5.29 -3.56
N THR A 117 -14.06 -4.80 -4.43
CA THR A 117 -13.44 -3.47 -4.27
C THR A 117 -14.48 -2.35 -4.26
N ASN A 118 -15.46 -2.37 -5.17
CA ASN A 118 -16.53 -1.37 -5.20
C ASN A 118 -17.38 -1.37 -3.92
N TYR A 119 -17.64 -2.54 -3.32
CA TYR A 119 -18.34 -2.64 -2.05
C TYR A 119 -17.56 -1.95 -0.92
N TYR A 120 -16.24 -2.17 -0.82
CA TYR A 120 -15.42 -1.53 0.21
C TYR A 120 -15.26 -0.04 0.00
N ILE A 121 -15.17 0.44 -1.23
CA ILE A 121 -15.20 1.86 -1.57
C ILE A 121 -16.51 2.49 -1.06
N ASP A 122 -17.66 1.89 -1.36
CA ASP A 122 -18.97 2.40 -0.94
C ASP A 122 -19.12 2.38 0.59
N ARG A 123 -18.62 1.34 1.25
CA ARG A 123 -18.61 1.27 2.72
C ARG A 123 -17.84 2.44 3.34
N ILE A 124 -16.66 2.75 2.82
CA ILE A 124 -15.83 3.85 3.33
C ILE A 124 -16.50 5.20 3.04
N ILE A 125 -16.94 5.44 1.81
CA ILE A 125 -17.46 6.74 1.39
C ILE A 125 -18.84 7.01 2.00
N ASN A 126 -19.75 6.03 1.99
CA ASN A 126 -21.15 6.23 2.28
C ASN A 126 -21.55 5.86 3.71
N GLN A 127 -20.79 4.97 4.39
CA GLN A 127 -21.21 4.44 5.69
C GLN A 127 -20.34 4.95 6.85
N ILE A 128 -19.02 4.93 6.72
CA ILE A 128 -18.10 5.19 7.84
C ILE A 128 -17.20 6.41 7.67
N ARG A 129 -17.36 7.19 6.61
CA ARG A 129 -16.51 8.33 6.29
C ARG A 129 -16.24 9.28 7.46
N PRO A 130 -17.24 9.73 8.24
CA PRO A 130 -17.00 10.68 9.33
C PRO A 130 -16.05 10.11 10.39
N ILE A 131 -16.28 8.86 10.80
CA ILE A 131 -15.48 8.25 11.89
C ILE A 131 -14.08 7.86 11.40
N ILE A 132 -13.97 7.28 10.18
CA ILE A 132 -12.67 6.89 9.63
C ILE A 132 -11.79 8.11 9.38
N SER A 133 -12.34 9.21 8.88
CA SER A 133 -11.61 10.46 8.67
C SER A 133 -11.08 11.04 9.99
N SER A 134 -11.94 11.13 11.01
CA SER A 134 -11.55 11.64 12.32
C SER A 134 -10.46 10.81 13.01
N ARG A 135 -10.53 9.48 12.89
CA ARG A 135 -9.53 8.58 13.48
C ARG A 135 -8.22 8.57 12.67
N SER A 136 -8.32 8.59 11.34
CA SER A 136 -7.15 8.63 10.45
C SER A 136 -6.30 9.86 10.69
N MET A 137 -6.89 11.03 10.90
CA MET A 137 -6.13 12.25 11.22
C MET A 137 -5.21 12.10 12.43
N ARG A 138 -5.65 11.38 13.44
CA ARG A 138 -4.83 11.10 14.63
C ARG A 138 -3.83 9.98 14.39
N MET A 139 -4.25 8.92 13.69
CA MET A 139 -3.42 7.75 13.41
C MET A 139 -2.23 8.11 12.51
N PHE A 140 -2.43 8.97 11.50
CA PHE A 140 -1.38 9.44 10.59
C PHE A 140 -0.64 10.70 11.07
N GLY A 141 -0.94 11.18 12.28
CA GLY A 141 -0.25 12.35 12.82
C GLY A 141 -0.49 13.65 12.06
N ASN A 142 -1.59 13.79 11.31
CA ASN A 142 -1.87 14.97 10.47
C ASN A 142 -2.03 16.28 11.27
N LEU A 143 -2.18 16.17 12.59
CA LEU A 143 -2.24 17.33 13.50
C LEU A 143 -0.87 17.77 14.01
N LEU A 144 0.19 17.00 13.74
CA LEU A 144 1.55 17.35 14.12
C LEU A 144 2.13 18.39 13.16
N PRO A 145 3.04 19.25 13.62
CA PRO A 145 3.84 20.09 12.73
C PRO A 145 4.59 19.22 11.72
N LYS A 146 4.70 19.68 10.46
CA LYS A 146 5.52 19.00 9.45
C LYS A 146 7.00 19.37 9.66
N GLY A 147 7.90 18.41 9.40
CA GLY A 147 9.33 18.62 9.43
C GLY A 147 10.07 17.79 10.49
N GLU A 148 11.34 18.12 10.68
CA GLU A 148 12.27 17.30 11.49
C GLU A 148 11.89 17.15 12.95
N ASP A 149 11.16 18.12 13.52
CA ASP A 149 10.70 18.09 14.93
C ASP A 149 9.26 17.58 15.10
N GLY A 150 8.65 17.06 14.02
CA GLY A 150 7.25 16.61 14.05
C GLY A 150 6.99 15.42 13.13
N LEU A 151 6.14 15.61 12.12
CA LEU A 151 5.82 14.58 11.13
C LEU A 151 6.91 14.54 10.06
N VAL A 152 7.85 13.61 10.20
CA VAL A 152 8.95 13.37 9.25
C VAL A 152 8.50 12.50 8.09
N ASN A 153 7.81 11.40 8.41
CA ASN A 153 7.19 10.47 7.46
C ASN A 153 6.15 9.62 8.20
N LEU A 154 5.40 8.81 7.46
CA LEU A 154 4.35 7.95 8.00
C LEU A 154 4.80 6.47 8.18
N GLY A 155 6.10 6.18 8.07
CA GLY A 155 6.64 4.83 8.13
C GLY A 155 6.45 4.01 6.85
N VAL A 156 5.44 4.35 6.03
CA VAL A 156 5.14 3.70 4.73
C VAL A 156 5.23 4.65 3.55
N GLY A 157 5.21 5.96 3.79
CA GLY A 157 5.35 7.00 2.78
C GLY A 157 5.62 8.37 3.41
N PRO A 158 5.92 9.40 2.60
CA PRO A 158 6.33 10.71 3.14
C PRO A 158 5.17 11.45 3.82
N GLN A 159 3.97 11.41 3.23
CA GLN A 159 2.78 12.12 3.71
C GLN A 159 1.52 11.57 3.05
N LEU A 160 0.36 11.84 3.63
CA LEU A 160 -0.95 11.57 3.04
C LEU A 160 -1.61 12.89 2.62
N ASP A 161 -1.78 13.11 1.32
CA ASP A 161 -2.39 14.33 0.76
C ASP A 161 -3.88 14.17 0.42
N ALA A 162 -4.51 13.07 0.82
CA ALA A 162 -5.94 12.85 0.60
C ALA A 162 -6.81 13.68 1.55
N GLY A 163 -7.87 14.26 1.04
CA GLY A 163 -8.89 14.95 1.85
C GLY A 163 -8.36 16.22 2.53
N GLN A 164 -8.26 16.21 3.85
CA GLN A 164 -7.80 17.38 4.63
C GLN A 164 -6.30 17.69 4.45
N GLY A 165 -5.54 16.83 3.81
CA GLY A 165 -4.16 17.09 3.40
C GLY A 165 -4.02 18.03 2.20
N GLY A 166 -5.14 18.43 1.55
CA GLY A 166 -5.19 19.41 0.47
C GLY A 166 -5.22 18.84 -0.95
N GLY A 167 -5.14 17.53 -1.13
CA GLY A 167 -5.23 16.89 -2.44
C GLY A 167 -6.66 16.73 -2.93
N THR A 168 -6.87 16.79 -4.25
CA THR A 168 -8.17 16.65 -4.92
C THR A 168 -8.44 15.16 -5.22
N PRO A 169 -9.44 14.52 -4.59
CA PRO A 169 -9.78 13.13 -4.89
C PRO A 169 -10.51 13.03 -6.23
N THR A 170 -10.06 12.12 -7.09
CA THR A 170 -10.64 11.88 -8.42
C THR A 170 -10.80 10.38 -8.68
N LEU A 171 -11.67 9.75 -7.89
CA LEU A 171 -11.96 8.33 -8.01
C LEU A 171 -12.55 7.98 -9.37
N LEU A 172 -11.92 7.05 -10.07
CA LEU A 172 -12.51 6.31 -11.18
C LEU A 172 -12.86 4.91 -10.68
N ARG A 173 -14.14 4.50 -10.80
CA ARG A 173 -14.56 3.20 -10.27
C ARG A 173 -14.13 2.04 -11.16
N PRO A 174 -13.71 0.90 -10.58
CA PRO A 174 -13.50 -0.33 -11.33
C PRO A 174 -14.73 -0.71 -12.16
N ASN A 175 -14.50 -1.00 -13.45
CA ASN A 175 -15.51 -1.43 -14.42
C ASN A 175 -15.24 -2.83 -14.98
N LYS A 176 -14.11 -3.44 -14.63
CA LYS A 176 -13.74 -4.83 -14.90
C LYS A 176 -13.35 -5.51 -13.60
N THR A 177 -14.08 -6.54 -13.23
CA THR A 177 -13.85 -7.22 -11.96
C THR A 177 -13.60 -8.71 -12.16
N TYR A 178 -12.93 -9.32 -11.17
CA TYR A 178 -12.63 -10.74 -11.12
C TYR A 178 -12.71 -11.25 -9.67
N SER A 179 -12.80 -12.56 -9.44
CA SER A 179 -12.94 -13.12 -8.09
C SER A 179 -11.67 -13.81 -7.57
N ASP A 180 -11.03 -14.70 -8.33
CA ASP A 180 -9.86 -15.46 -7.86
C ASP A 180 -8.60 -15.12 -8.67
N THR A 181 -8.63 -15.37 -9.98
CA THR A 181 -7.53 -15.05 -10.89
C THR A 181 -8.06 -14.54 -12.22
N LEU A 182 -7.28 -13.68 -12.89
CA LEU A 182 -7.59 -13.19 -14.22
C LEU A 182 -6.30 -13.02 -15.03
N ASP A 183 -6.21 -13.71 -16.15
CA ASP A 183 -5.12 -13.52 -17.12
C ASP A 183 -5.52 -12.47 -18.17
N LEU A 184 -4.65 -11.50 -18.40
CA LEU A 184 -4.84 -10.38 -19.30
C LEU A 184 -3.70 -10.33 -20.31
N ASP A 185 -4.02 -9.85 -21.52
CA ASP A 185 -3.08 -9.40 -22.52
C ASP A 185 -3.45 -7.98 -22.91
N ILE A 186 -2.67 -7.00 -22.44
CA ILE A 186 -2.93 -5.58 -22.69
C ILE A 186 -1.69 -4.97 -23.30
N ALA A 187 -1.82 -4.42 -24.52
CA ALA A 187 -0.70 -3.83 -25.24
C ALA A 187 0.50 -4.79 -25.40
N GLY A 188 0.24 -6.10 -25.57
CA GLY A 188 1.27 -7.14 -25.66
C GLY A 188 1.91 -7.55 -24.33
N ILE A 189 1.39 -7.04 -23.21
CA ILE A 189 1.87 -7.38 -21.85
C ILE A 189 1.01 -8.52 -21.29
N LYS A 190 1.65 -9.63 -20.90
CA LYS A 190 0.99 -10.71 -20.17
C LYS A 190 0.94 -10.36 -18.68
N ILE A 191 -0.26 -10.20 -18.15
CA ILE A 191 -0.52 -9.82 -16.77
C ILE A 191 -1.42 -10.87 -16.14
N ARG A 192 -1.08 -11.33 -14.93
CA ARG A 192 -1.98 -12.15 -14.11
C ARG A 192 -2.36 -11.38 -12.86
N LEU A 193 -3.66 -11.18 -12.66
CA LEU A 193 -4.23 -10.68 -11.43
C LEU A 193 -4.58 -11.87 -10.53
N ILE A 194 -4.24 -11.80 -9.25
CA ILE A 194 -4.46 -12.89 -8.31
C ILE A 194 -5.04 -12.29 -7.02
N HIS A 195 -6.16 -12.81 -6.57
CA HIS A 195 -6.72 -12.44 -5.27
C HIS A 195 -5.82 -12.94 -4.13
N ALA A 196 -5.39 -12.01 -3.31
CA ALA A 196 -4.40 -12.26 -2.25
C ALA A 196 -4.73 -11.41 -1.00
N PRO A 197 -5.82 -11.74 -0.27
CA PRO A 197 -6.24 -10.97 0.90
C PRO A 197 -5.14 -10.90 1.95
N GLY A 198 -5.03 -9.76 2.62
CA GLY A 198 -4.02 -9.48 3.61
C GLY A 198 -4.37 -8.20 4.34
N GLU A 199 -3.82 -7.06 3.93
CA GLU A 199 -4.19 -5.77 4.51
C GLU A 199 -5.68 -5.46 4.33
N THR A 200 -6.23 -5.81 3.17
CA THR A 200 -7.67 -5.75 2.87
C THR A 200 -8.16 -7.04 2.23
N ASN A 201 -9.48 -7.25 2.30
CA ASN A 201 -10.08 -8.49 1.75
C ASN A 201 -10.15 -8.48 0.22
N ASP A 202 -10.05 -7.32 -0.43
CA ASP A 202 -10.07 -7.15 -1.89
C ASP A 202 -8.67 -7.08 -2.51
N GLN A 203 -7.63 -7.38 -1.73
CA GLN A 203 -6.25 -7.24 -2.17
C GLN A 203 -5.97 -8.09 -3.42
N THR A 204 -5.46 -7.42 -4.44
CA THR A 204 -4.98 -7.99 -5.69
C THR A 204 -3.47 -7.90 -5.75
N MET A 205 -2.78 -9.00 -6.02
CA MET A 205 -1.41 -8.94 -6.49
C MET A 205 -1.37 -9.03 -8.02
N VAL A 206 -0.52 -8.21 -8.64
CA VAL A 206 -0.30 -8.18 -10.08
C VAL A 206 1.02 -8.89 -10.39
N TRP A 207 0.97 -9.91 -11.22
CA TRP A 207 2.12 -10.71 -11.61
C TRP A 207 2.42 -10.56 -13.10
N LEU A 208 3.67 -10.23 -13.43
CA LEU A 208 4.20 -10.22 -14.79
C LEU A 208 5.12 -11.43 -14.96
N PRO A 209 4.64 -12.53 -15.56
CA PRO A 209 5.38 -13.79 -15.60
C PRO A 209 6.67 -13.71 -16.44
N GLU A 210 6.66 -12.94 -17.52
CA GLU A 210 7.81 -12.80 -18.41
C GLU A 210 8.93 -11.95 -17.79
N GLN A 211 8.56 -10.87 -17.10
CA GLN A 211 9.50 -9.96 -16.42
C GLN A 211 9.86 -10.44 -15.02
N LYS A 212 9.15 -11.42 -14.47
CA LYS A 212 9.24 -11.90 -13.07
C LYS A 212 9.10 -10.77 -12.06
N VAL A 213 8.19 -9.83 -12.33
CA VAL A 213 7.85 -8.71 -11.45
C VAL A 213 6.56 -8.99 -10.74
N LEU A 214 6.58 -8.90 -9.40
CA LEU A 214 5.42 -8.96 -8.54
C LEU A 214 5.10 -7.57 -7.99
N MET A 215 3.83 -7.17 -8.10
CA MET A 215 3.28 -5.96 -7.49
C MET A 215 2.26 -6.40 -6.44
N PRO A 216 2.66 -6.51 -5.17
CA PRO A 216 1.83 -7.11 -4.12
C PRO A 216 0.82 -6.13 -3.52
N GLY A 217 0.74 -4.88 -3.99
CA GLY A 217 0.06 -3.82 -3.26
C GLY A 217 0.65 -3.67 -1.86
N ASP A 218 -0.20 -3.66 -0.85
CA ASP A 218 0.20 -3.48 0.56
C ASP A 218 0.37 -4.78 1.33
N THR A 219 0.36 -5.92 0.65
CA THR A 219 0.60 -7.20 1.30
C THR A 219 2.04 -7.32 1.81
N VAL A 220 3.01 -6.66 1.17
CA VAL A 220 4.40 -6.60 1.63
C VAL A 220 5.08 -5.29 1.21
N TYR A 221 5.79 -4.66 2.15
CA TYR A 221 6.67 -3.51 1.97
C TYR A 221 7.78 -3.52 3.06
N LYS A 222 8.73 -2.59 3.02
CA LYS A 222 9.88 -2.61 3.94
C LYS A 222 9.57 -1.98 5.31
N ALA A 223 8.50 -2.42 5.94
CA ALA A 223 8.16 -2.11 7.32
C ALA A 223 7.27 -3.23 7.86
N PHE A 224 7.23 -3.45 9.19
CA PHE A 224 6.31 -4.42 9.76
C PHE A 224 4.86 -3.94 9.56
N PRO A 225 3.94 -4.81 9.10
CA PRO A 225 2.60 -4.39 8.75
C PRO A 225 1.74 -4.07 9.97
N ASN A 226 0.78 -3.18 9.78
CA ASN A 226 -0.26 -2.95 10.77
C ASN A 226 -1.31 -4.07 10.67
N LEU A 227 -1.22 -5.07 11.54
CA LEU A 227 -2.12 -6.22 11.55
C LEU A 227 -3.57 -5.86 11.89
N TYR A 228 -3.80 -4.73 12.56
CA TYR A 228 -5.12 -4.17 12.80
C TYR A 228 -5.07 -2.64 12.90
N THR A 229 -5.94 -1.96 12.19
CA THR A 229 -6.04 -0.50 12.25
C THR A 229 -7.18 -0.06 13.15
N ILE A 230 -6.93 0.92 14.02
CA ILE A 230 -7.95 1.44 14.96
C ILE A 230 -8.88 2.49 14.32
N ARG A 231 -8.86 2.67 13.01
CA ARG A 231 -9.66 3.69 12.31
C ARG A 231 -11.06 3.27 11.91
N GLY A 232 -11.42 1.98 12.05
CA GLY A 232 -12.77 1.47 11.75
C GLY A 232 -12.83 0.64 10.46
N THR A 233 -11.71 0.17 9.95
CA THR A 233 -11.66 -0.83 8.88
C THR A 233 -12.17 -2.18 9.39
N LEU A 234 -12.42 -3.10 8.47
CA LEU A 234 -12.76 -4.48 8.81
C LEU A 234 -11.58 -5.19 9.47
N TYR A 235 -11.89 -6.31 10.10
CA TYR A 235 -10.91 -7.26 10.60
C TYR A 235 -9.99 -7.72 9.45
N ARG A 236 -8.69 -7.78 9.73
CA ARG A 236 -7.68 -8.34 8.82
C ARG A 236 -7.43 -9.77 9.27
N ASP A 237 -7.77 -10.74 8.43
CA ASP A 237 -7.44 -12.14 8.72
C ASP A 237 -5.93 -12.35 8.48
N VAL A 238 -5.18 -12.43 9.57
CA VAL A 238 -3.73 -12.57 9.51
C VAL A 238 -3.29 -13.89 8.89
N MET A 239 -4.11 -14.95 8.97
CA MET A 239 -3.80 -16.23 8.34
C MET A 239 -4.10 -16.21 6.83
N ASP A 240 -5.07 -15.44 6.35
CA ASP A 240 -5.22 -15.15 4.91
C ASP A 240 -4.01 -14.37 4.39
N TRP A 241 -3.50 -13.44 5.18
CA TRP A 241 -2.26 -12.72 4.84
C TRP A 241 -1.07 -13.67 4.70
N VAL A 242 -0.88 -14.60 5.66
CA VAL A 242 0.16 -15.64 5.60
C VAL A 242 0.01 -16.49 4.33
N ARG A 243 -1.21 -16.95 4.00
CA ARG A 243 -1.48 -17.72 2.78
C ARG A 243 -1.17 -16.92 1.49
N SER A 244 -1.45 -15.62 1.49
CA SER A 244 -1.12 -14.74 0.37
C SER A 244 0.39 -14.57 0.18
N LEU A 245 1.16 -14.45 1.27
CA LEU A 245 2.61 -14.44 1.22
C LEU A 245 3.19 -15.78 0.72
N ASP A 246 2.59 -16.92 1.08
CA ASP A 246 2.99 -18.21 0.54
C ASP A 246 2.73 -18.32 -0.98
N LYS A 247 1.58 -17.78 -1.48
CA LYS A 247 1.35 -17.65 -2.92
C LYS A 247 2.44 -16.82 -3.62
N MET A 248 2.85 -15.69 -3.02
CA MET A 248 3.91 -14.82 -3.56
C MET A 248 5.26 -15.54 -3.62
N ARG A 249 5.62 -16.28 -2.57
CA ARG A 249 6.85 -17.10 -2.53
C ARG A 249 6.88 -18.15 -3.63
N ALA A 250 5.74 -18.79 -3.89
CA ALA A 250 5.60 -19.80 -4.94
C ALA A 250 5.79 -19.24 -6.35
N LEU A 251 5.46 -17.98 -6.62
CA LEU A 251 5.70 -17.29 -7.90
C LEU A 251 7.19 -17.06 -8.16
N ASN A 252 8.02 -17.08 -7.11
CA ASN A 252 9.46 -16.92 -7.20
C ASN A 252 9.93 -15.66 -7.96
N PRO A 253 9.46 -14.46 -7.58
CA PRO A 253 9.75 -13.23 -8.28
C PRO A 253 11.23 -12.82 -8.19
N GLN A 254 11.71 -12.12 -9.22
CA GLN A 254 13.03 -11.47 -9.25
C GLN A 254 12.97 -10.00 -8.82
N PHE A 255 11.77 -9.41 -8.91
CA PHE A 255 11.51 -8.01 -8.56
C PHE A 255 10.18 -7.91 -7.81
N ILE A 256 10.16 -7.09 -6.77
CA ILE A 256 8.93 -6.63 -6.12
C ILE A 256 8.82 -5.12 -6.28
N ALA A 257 7.68 -4.66 -6.83
CA ALA A 257 7.24 -3.28 -6.84
C ALA A 257 6.12 -3.13 -5.81
N PRO A 258 6.41 -2.80 -4.54
CA PRO A 258 5.42 -2.73 -3.47
C PRO A 258 4.56 -1.47 -3.57
N GLY A 259 3.39 -1.48 -2.93
CA GLY A 259 2.54 -0.28 -2.80
C GLY A 259 3.22 0.85 -2.02
N HIS A 260 4.17 0.55 -1.16
CA HIS A 260 4.94 1.48 -0.35
C HIS A 260 6.42 1.13 -0.34
N THR A 261 7.28 2.11 -0.01
CA THR A 261 8.74 1.98 0.05
C THR A 261 9.41 1.72 -1.31
N ARG A 262 10.74 1.66 -1.31
CA ARG A 262 11.52 1.34 -2.53
C ARG A 262 11.35 -0.11 -2.96
N PRO A 263 11.52 -0.43 -4.26
CA PRO A 263 11.45 -1.79 -4.75
C PRO A 263 12.47 -2.73 -4.08
N ILE A 264 12.18 -4.03 -4.15
CA ILE A 264 13.08 -5.09 -3.69
C ILE A 264 13.55 -5.87 -4.92
N VAL A 265 14.87 -6.02 -5.06
CA VAL A 265 15.50 -6.64 -6.23
C VAL A 265 16.37 -7.80 -5.78
N GLY A 266 16.28 -8.89 -6.51
CA GLY A 266 17.05 -10.12 -6.29
C GLY A 266 16.22 -11.24 -5.68
N GLN A 267 16.17 -12.36 -6.37
CA GLN A 267 15.32 -13.51 -6.05
C GLN A 267 15.53 -14.01 -4.61
N GLN A 268 16.78 -14.25 -4.18
CA GLN A 268 17.06 -14.73 -2.84
C GLN A 268 16.63 -13.72 -1.77
N LYS A 269 16.99 -12.45 -1.95
CA LYS A 269 16.57 -11.38 -1.03
C LYS A 269 15.04 -11.27 -0.90
N ILE A 270 14.33 -11.45 -2.00
CA ILE A 270 12.87 -11.44 -2.00
C ILE A 270 12.32 -12.64 -1.25
N GLN A 271 12.87 -13.84 -1.48
CA GLN A 271 12.46 -15.04 -0.74
C GLN A 271 12.70 -14.89 0.76
N ASP A 272 13.82 -14.32 1.17
CA ASP A 272 14.13 -14.04 2.57
C ASP A 272 13.14 -13.04 3.18
N VAL A 273 12.88 -11.92 2.49
CA VAL A 273 11.91 -10.89 2.94
C VAL A 273 10.52 -11.49 3.08
N LEU A 274 10.02 -12.19 2.06
CA LEU A 274 8.70 -12.81 2.09
C LEU A 274 8.57 -13.86 3.20
N THR A 275 9.63 -14.63 3.43
CA THR A 275 9.66 -15.66 4.48
C THR A 275 9.64 -15.01 5.87
N HIS A 276 10.51 -14.05 6.14
CA HIS A 276 10.54 -13.37 7.44
C HIS A 276 9.26 -12.61 7.73
N TYR A 277 8.70 -11.94 6.71
CA TYR A 277 7.44 -11.21 6.84
C TYR A 277 6.27 -12.15 7.17
N ARG A 278 6.17 -13.25 6.44
CA ARG A 278 5.18 -14.31 6.64
C ARG A 278 5.32 -14.94 8.03
N ASP A 279 6.54 -15.30 8.41
CA ASP A 279 6.79 -15.99 9.67
C ASP A 279 6.55 -15.07 10.88
N ALA A 280 6.90 -13.78 10.77
CA ALA A 280 6.62 -12.81 11.81
C ALA A 280 5.11 -12.61 12.03
N ILE A 281 4.31 -12.52 10.96
CA ILE A 281 2.85 -12.41 11.05
C ILE A 281 2.26 -13.67 11.69
N GLN A 282 2.65 -14.85 11.22
CA GLN A 282 2.16 -16.12 11.79
C GLN A 282 2.60 -16.28 13.25
N TYR A 283 3.82 -15.91 13.59
CA TYR A 283 4.32 -15.96 14.97
C TYR A 283 3.44 -15.14 15.93
N VAL A 284 3.13 -13.89 15.58
CA VAL A 284 2.25 -13.05 16.39
C VAL A 284 0.88 -13.69 16.58
N HIS A 285 0.29 -14.24 15.51
CA HIS A 285 -0.97 -14.96 15.57
C HIS A 285 -0.89 -16.17 16.52
N ASP A 286 0.08 -17.06 16.33
CA ASP A 286 0.19 -18.32 17.04
C ASP A 286 0.50 -18.09 18.53
N GLN A 287 1.39 -17.14 18.86
CA GLN A 287 1.70 -16.77 20.24
C GLN A 287 0.49 -16.12 20.95
N THR A 288 -0.28 -15.31 20.21
CA THR A 288 -1.53 -14.73 20.74
C THR A 288 -2.53 -15.83 21.08
N LEU A 289 -2.80 -16.77 20.17
CA LEU A 289 -3.68 -17.91 20.43
C LEU A 289 -3.20 -18.79 21.58
N TYR A 290 -1.90 -19.06 21.63
CA TYR A 290 -1.31 -19.82 22.72
C TYR A 290 -1.53 -19.16 24.07
N GLY A 291 -1.31 -17.86 24.17
CA GLY A 291 -1.54 -17.11 25.41
C GLY A 291 -3.03 -17.02 25.79
N MET A 292 -3.93 -16.81 24.80
CA MET A 292 -5.38 -16.87 25.00
C MET A 292 -5.83 -18.22 25.58
N ASN A 293 -5.32 -19.32 25.07
CA ASN A 293 -5.61 -20.67 25.56
C ASN A 293 -5.09 -20.91 27.00
N LYS A 294 -4.14 -20.10 27.45
CA LYS A 294 -3.67 -20.08 28.85
C LYS A 294 -4.45 -19.11 29.74
N GLY A 295 -5.44 -18.40 29.20
CA GLY A 295 -6.27 -17.47 29.94
C GLY A 295 -5.65 -16.07 30.12
N LEU A 296 -4.62 -15.72 29.32
CA LEU A 296 -4.05 -14.37 29.38
C LEU A 296 -5.02 -13.32 28.85
N THR A 297 -5.06 -12.18 29.52
CA THR A 297 -5.83 -10.99 29.09
C THR A 297 -5.14 -10.29 27.92
N PRO A 298 -5.84 -9.40 27.16
CA PRO A 298 -5.22 -8.62 26.10
C PRO A 298 -3.99 -7.82 26.58
N ASP A 299 -4.04 -7.20 27.76
CA ASP A 299 -2.91 -6.45 28.32
C ASP A 299 -1.69 -7.35 28.57
N GLN A 300 -1.92 -8.55 29.12
CA GLN A 300 -0.86 -9.53 29.34
C GLN A 300 -0.28 -10.06 28.03
N LEU A 301 -1.12 -10.19 26.99
CA LEU A 301 -0.65 -10.61 25.65
C LEU A 301 0.24 -9.56 25.01
N VAL A 302 -0.08 -8.27 25.13
CA VAL A 302 0.77 -7.18 24.61
C VAL A 302 2.17 -7.20 25.23
N GLU A 303 2.27 -7.55 26.52
CA GLU A 303 3.57 -7.65 27.20
C GLU A 303 4.33 -8.93 26.86
N SER A 304 3.64 -10.04 26.59
CA SER A 304 4.24 -11.36 26.43
C SER A 304 4.57 -11.75 24.99
N VAL A 305 3.82 -11.22 23.99
CA VAL A 305 4.03 -11.53 22.58
C VAL A 305 5.07 -10.56 22.00
N THR A 306 6.31 -11.00 21.96
CA THR A 306 7.45 -10.23 21.40
C THR A 306 8.03 -11.00 20.22
N LEU A 307 8.40 -10.28 19.14
CA LEU A 307 9.06 -10.92 18.00
C LEU A 307 10.41 -11.49 18.41
N PRO A 308 10.80 -12.66 17.84
CA PRO A 308 12.15 -13.18 18.02
C PRO A 308 13.22 -12.19 17.52
N THR A 309 14.38 -12.20 18.16
CA THR A 309 15.56 -11.39 17.77
C THR A 309 16.23 -11.92 16.50
#